data_a3cf44aed9778806aeec52c7a0af6abe
#
_entry.id   a3cf44aed9778806aeec52c7a0af6abe
#
_cell.length_a   1.000
_cell.length_b   1.000
_cell.length_c   1.000
_cell.angle_alpha   90.00
_cell.angle_beta   90.00
_cell.angle_gamma   90.00
#
_symmetry.space_group_name_H-M   'P 1'
#
loop_
_entity.id
_entity.type
_entity.pdbx_description
1 polymer ?
#
loop_
_entity_poly.entity_id
_entity_poly.type
_entity_poly.pdbx_seq_one_letter_code
_entity_poly.pdbx_strand_id
1 'polypeptide(L)'
;LGLIKKPIGIDIEQHKDRDKRIIFNKTDAISYLKKNRKKFDLILLKQTIHFLPLKDIKKLLLLCMNCLNAGGRIAIFTLATSNNEIPTFVKMKKKLIKSLKRDQKILRFINSLYHGGLSKTFSFKVKISRQKYVEMIKNRYISTLLNLSSVEIFKGISEINKNYRKRLNFKDKLICLILKK
;
A
#
# COMPACT_ATOMS: atom_id res chain seq x y z
N LEU A 1 -8.17 13.33 -15.90
CA LEU A 1 -6.75 13.60 -16.11
C LEU A 1 -6.30 12.83 -17.35
N GLY A 2 -6.12 13.53 -18.47
CA GLY A 2 -5.56 12.95 -19.69
C GLY A 2 -4.07 12.65 -19.48
N LEU A 3 -3.70 11.38 -19.32
CA LEU A 3 -2.30 10.97 -19.32
C LEU A 3 -1.78 11.00 -20.76
N ILE A 4 -0.75 11.79 -21.02
CA ILE A 4 -0.13 11.90 -22.36
C ILE A 4 0.58 10.60 -22.76
N LYS A 5 1.09 9.84 -21.77
CA LYS A 5 1.77 8.56 -21.97
C LYS A 5 1.15 7.49 -21.08
N LYS A 6 1.19 6.22 -21.55
CA LYS A 6 0.77 5.08 -20.74
C LYS A 6 1.63 4.97 -19.49
N PRO A 7 1.04 4.83 -18.29
CA PRO A 7 1.79 4.60 -17.07
C PRO A 7 2.52 3.26 -17.11
N ILE A 8 3.63 3.17 -16.39
CA ILE A 8 4.41 1.94 -16.23
C ILE A 8 4.11 1.38 -14.84
N GLY A 9 3.58 0.16 -14.81
CA GLY A 9 3.34 -0.61 -13.59
C GLY A 9 4.47 -1.60 -13.34
N ILE A 10 4.91 -1.70 -12.09
CA ILE A 10 5.99 -2.60 -11.67
C ILE A 10 5.51 -3.39 -10.47
N ASP A 11 5.61 -4.71 -10.54
CA ASP A 11 5.37 -5.61 -9.42
C ASP A 11 6.21 -6.88 -9.58
N ILE A 12 6.59 -7.49 -8.46
CA ILE A 12 7.28 -8.80 -8.46
C ILE A 12 6.31 -9.93 -8.81
N GLU A 13 5.03 -9.74 -8.57
CA GLU A 13 3.98 -10.71 -8.87
C GLU A 13 3.37 -10.50 -10.25
N GLN A 14 2.95 -11.60 -10.85
CA GLN A 14 2.25 -11.58 -12.11
C GLN A 14 0.74 -11.43 -11.86
N HIS A 15 0.18 -10.30 -12.24
CA HIS A 15 -1.26 -10.10 -12.14
C HIS A 15 -2.00 -10.65 -13.38
N LYS A 16 -3.05 -11.43 -13.17
CA LYS A 16 -3.89 -11.99 -14.27
C LYS A 16 -4.74 -10.90 -14.91
N ASP A 17 -5.35 -10.03 -14.09
CA ASP A 17 -6.24 -8.95 -14.53
C ASP A 17 -5.45 -7.66 -14.72
N ARG A 18 -4.73 -7.54 -15.85
CA ARG A 18 -3.95 -6.34 -16.17
C ARG A 18 -4.79 -5.35 -16.95
N ASP A 19 -4.77 -4.11 -16.53
CA ASP A 19 -5.33 -3.02 -17.30
C ASP A 19 -4.47 -2.78 -18.56
N LYS A 20 -5.06 -2.91 -19.74
CA LYS A 20 -4.38 -2.71 -21.04
C LYS A 20 -3.83 -1.28 -21.22
N ARG A 21 -4.27 -0.34 -20.39
CA ARG A 21 -3.76 1.04 -20.37
C ARG A 21 -2.42 1.18 -19.66
N ILE A 22 -1.93 0.14 -18.98
CA ILE A 22 -0.67 0.13 -18.22
C ILE A 22 0.35 -0.75 -18.92
N ILE A 23 1.58 -0.25 -19.07
CA ILE A 23 2.74 -1.08 -19.49
C ILE A 23 3.25 -1.77 -18.23
N PHE A 24 3.03 -3.08 -18.13
CA PHE A 24 3.41 -3.84 -16.95
C PHE A 24 4.78 -4.52 -17.11
N ASN A 25 5.63 -4.39 -16.09
CA ASN A 25 6.91 -5.09 -15.98
C ASN A 25 6.94 -5.93 -14.70
N LYS A 26 7.13 -7.24 -14.84
CA LYS A 26 7.33 -8.14 -13.72
C LYS A 26 8.78 -8.05 -13.25
N THR A 27 9.04 -7.21 -12.26
CA THR A 27 10.38 -7.00 -11.68
C THR A 27 10.27 -6.25 -10.35
N ASP A 28 11.32 -6.24 -9.53
CA ASP A 28 11.37 -5.36 -8.37
C ASP A 28 11.71 -3.91 -8.77
N ALA A 29 11.20 -2.98 -7.98
CA ALA A 29 11.31 -1.54 -8.28
C ALA A 29 12.77 -1.04 -8.29
N ILE A 30 13.63 -1.56 -7.42
CA ILE A 30 15.04 -1.12 -7.32
C ILE A 30 15.80 -1.56 -8.57
N SER A 31 15.64 -2.81 -9.00
CA SER A 31 16.26 -3.34 -10.21
C SER A 31 15.78 -2.63 -11.46
N TYR A 32 14.48 -2.34 -11.54
CA TYR A 32 13.92 -1.57 -12.64
C TYR A 32 14.52 -0.17 -12.72
N LEU A 33 14.48 0.59 -11.61
CA LEU A 33 14.95 1.98 -11.58
C LEU A 33 16.44 2.12 -11.82
N LYS A 34 17.26 1.14 -11.43
CA LYS A 34 18.70 1.13 -11.75
C LYS A 34 18.97 1.05 -13.25
N LYS A 35 18.17 0.31 -14.00
CA LYS A 35 18.31 0.13 -15.45
C LYS A 35 17.54 1.19 -16.26
N ASN A 36 16.59 1.88 -15.61
CA ASN A 36 15.71 2.82 -16.28
C ASN A 36 16.44 4.12 -16.65
N ARG A 37 16.26 4.54 -17.91
CA ARG A 37 16.78 5.83 -18.40
C ARG A 37 15.69 6.88 -18.62
N LYS A 38 14.42 6.52 -18.41
CA LYS A 38 13.29 7.43 -18.58
C LYS A 38 13.14 8.32 -17.36
N LYS A 39 12.63 9.53 -17.57
CA LYS A 39 12.20 10.45 -16.52
C LYS A 39 10.69 10.42 -16.39
N PHE A 40 10.21 10.72 -15.17
CA PHE A 40 8.80 10.70 -14.81
C PHE A 40 8.42 12.01 -14.12
N ASP A 41 7.18 12.44 -14.32
CA ASP A 41 6.59 13.56 -13.59
C ASP A 41 5.99 13.12 -12.26
N LEU A 42 5.58 11.84 -12.20
CA LEU A 42 5.02 11.22 -11.00
C LEU A 42 5.49 9.77 -10.86
N ILE A 43 5.98 9.44 -9.68
CA ILE A 43 6.22 8.05 -9.27
C ILE A 43 5.29 7.74 -8.10
N LEU A 44 4.46 6.70 -8.25
CA LEU A 44 3.48 6.26 -7.26
C LEU A 44 3.96 4.99 -6.57
N LEU A 45 4.15 5.04 -5.25
CA LEU A 45 4.42 3.90 -4.38
C LEU A 45 3.17 3.59 -3.55
N LYS A 46 2.37 2.63 -4.00
CA LYS A 46 1.08 2.33 -3.37
C LYS A 46 1.16 1.02 -2.61
N GLN A 47 1.03 1.06 -1.28
CA GLN A 47 0.94 -0.12 -0.40
C GLN A 47 2.13 -1.11 -0.52
N THR A 48 3.32 -0.63 -0.89
CA THR A 48 4.49 -1.47 -1.17
C THR A 48 5.66 -1.19 -0.25
N ILE A 49 5.83 0.05 0.20
CA ILE A 49 7.03 0.50 0.92
C ILE A 49 7.27 -0.26 2.23
N HIS A 50 6.20 -0.77 2.85
CA HIS A 50 6.28 -1.51 4.09
C HIS A 50 6.85 -2.94 3.96
N PHE A 51 7.07 -3.44 2.75
CA PHE A 51 7.75 -4.71 2.50
C PHE A 51 9.28 -4.58 2.49
N LEU A 52 9.79 -3.35 2.41
CA LEU A 52 11.22 -3.10 2.29
C LEU A 52 11.87 -2.78 3.65
N PRO A 53 13.13 -3.22 3.89
CA PRO A 53 13.93 -2.75 5.01
C PRO A 53 14.32 -1.28 4.80
N LEU A 54 14.63 -0.54 5.89
CA LEU A 54 14.91 0.91 5.83
C LEU A 54 16.04 1.28 4.86
N LYS A 55 17.10 0.44 4.78
CA LYS A 55 18.21 0.65 3.84
C LYS A 55 17.74 0.63 2.38
N ASP A 56 16.81 -0.28 2.05
CA ASP A 56 16.29 -0.41 0.70
C ASP A 56 15.24 0.66 0.39
N ILE A 57 14.49 1.13 1.39
CA ILE A 57 13.63 2.31 1.27
C ILE A 57 14.45 3.55 0.90
N LYS A 58 15.58 3.82 1.61
CA LYS A 58 16.48 4.93 1.27
C LYS A 58 16.98 4.82 -0.16
N LYS A 59 17.44 3.63 -0.56
CA LYS A 59 17.94 3.36 -1.92
C LYS A 59 16.85 3.55 -2.99
N LEU A 60 15.64 3.00 -2.73
CA LEU A 60 14.51 3.16 -3.64
C LEU A 60 14.17 4.63 -3.85
N LEU A 61 14.06 5.41 -2.77
CA LEU A 61 13.70 6.82 -2.85
C LEU A 61 14.76 7.66 -3.58
N LEU A 62 16.04 7.38 -3.37
CA LEU A 62 17.13 8.01 -4.15
C LEU A 62 17.02 7.71 -5.64
N LEU A 63 16.77 6.45 -6.02
CA LEU A 63 16.58 6.07 -7.41
C LEU A 63 15.31 6.73 -8.00
N CYS A 64 14.22 6.79 -7.23
CA CYS A 64 13.02 7.51 -7.65
C CYS A 64 13.32 8.99 -7.91
N MET A 65 14.00 9.68 -6.99
CA MET A 65 14.38 11.09 -7.15
C MET A 65 15.23 11.30 -8.41
N ASN A 66 16.19 10.42 -8.66
CA ASN A 66 17.03 10.47 -9.87
C ASN A 66 16.23 10.28 -11.16
N CYS A 67 15.12 9.52 -11.12
CA CYS A 67 14.25 9.28 -12.26
C CYS A 67 13.14 10.33 -12.43
N LEU A 68 13.05 11.35 -11.57
CA LEU A 68 12.08 12.42 -11.73
C LEU A 68 12.59 13.53 -12.66
N ASN A 69 11.66 14.13 -13.42
CA ASN A 69 11.83 15.43 -14.06
C ASN A 69 11.96 16.54 -13.01
N ALA A 70 12.41 17.74 -13.42
CA ALA A 70 12.34 18.94 -12.57
C ALA A 70 10.87 19.20 -12.18
N GLY A 71 10.61 19.45 -10.91
CA GLY A 71 9.25 19.60 -10.38
C GLY A 71 8.44 18.31 -10.26
N GLY A 72 9.01 17.16 -10.63
CA GLY A 72 8.38 15.85 -10.48
C GLY A 72 8.19 15.45 -9.01
N ARG A 73 7.33 14.47 -8.76
CA ARG A 73 6.90 14.10 -7.40
C ARG A 73 6.90 12.59 -7.19
N ILE A 74 7.18 12.17 -5.95
CA ILE A 74 6.91 10.82 -5.47
C ILE A 74 5.67 10.90 -4.57
N ALA A 75 4.65 10.09 -4.85
CA ALA A 75 3.49 9.93 -4.00
C ALA A 75 3.51 8.55 -3.35
N ILE A 76 3.59 8.51 -2.01
CA ILE A 76 3.65 7.27 -1.23
C ILE A 76 2.33 7.10 -0.51
N PHE A 77 1.57 6.06 -0.87
CA PHE A 77 0.33 5.70 -0.21
C PHE A 77 0.54 4.51 0.73
N THR A 78 0.14 4.67 1.97
CA THR A 78 0.10 3.61 2.98
C THR A 78 -1.17 3.69 3.82
N LEU A 79 -1.48 2.63 4.54
CA LEU A 79 -2.61 2.62 5.47
C LEU A 79 -2.37 3.64 6.59
N ALA A 80 -3.43 4.34 7.02
CA ALA A 80 -3.33 5.26 8.15
C ALA A 80 -2.88 4.51 9.41
N THR A 81 -1.86 5.04 10.09
CA THR A 81 -1.22 4.38 11.23
C THR A 81 -1.98 4.55 12.54
N SER A 82 -3.04 5.38 12.53
CA SER A 82 -3.94 5.62 13.69
C SER A 82 -5.40 5.66 13.22
N ASN A 83 -6.31 5.48 14.18
CA ASN A 83 -7.76 5.58 13.95
C ASN A 83 -8.30 4.74 12.78
N ASN A 84 -7.74 3.55 12.61
CA ASN A 84 -8.16 2.62 11.58
C ASN A 84 -9.43 1.90 12.00
N GLU A 85 -10.44 1.86 11.12
CA GLU A 85 -11.76 1.28 11.38
C GLU A 85 -11.98 -0.05 10.63
N ILE A 86 -10.95 -0.61 9.99
CA ILE A 86 -11.06 -1.87 9.26
C ILE A 86 -11.58 -2.98 10.18
N PRO A 87 -12.66 -3.68 9.84
CA PRO A 87 -13.16 -4.79 10.63
C PRO A 87 -12.10 -5.89 10.75
N THR A 88 -11.84 -6.37 11.97
CA THR A 88 -10.78 -7.36 12.21
C THR A 88 -11.25 -8.45 13.15
N PHE A 89 -10.71 -9.66 12.99
CA PHE A 89 -10.73 -10.68 14.03
C PHE A 89 -9.47 -10.55 14.93
N VAL A 90 -9.47 -11.21 16.08
CA VAL A 90 -8.44 -11.01 17.13
C VAL A 90 -7.02 -11.12 16.59
N LYS A 91 -6.70 -12.19 15.85
CA LYS A 91 -5.33 -12.41 15.36
C LYS A 91 -4.92 -11.40 14.28
N MET A 92 -5.85 -11.06 13.38
CA MET A 92 -5.66 -10.00 12.39
C MET A 92 -5.40 -8.65 13.06
N LYS A 93 -6.19 -8.29 14.09
CA LYS A 93 -6.02 -7.04 14.85
C LYS A 93 -4.64 -6.92 15.48
N LYS A 94 -4.15 -7.99 16.13
CA LYS A 94 -2.78 -8.01 16.73
C LYS A 94 -1.70 -7.77 15.67
N LYS A 95 -1.80 -8.45 14.51
CA LYS A 95 -0.85 -8.26 13.39
C LYS A 95 -0.97 -6.87 12.76
N LEU A 96 -2.19 -6.36 12.59
CA LEU A 96 -2.43 -5.01 12.06
C LEU A 96 -1.77 -3.94 12.94
N ILE A 97 -1.98 -3.99 14.26
CA ILE A 97 -1.35 -3.05 15.20
C ILE A 97 0.18 -3.08 15.09
N LYS A 98 0.79 -4.29 14.99
CA LYS A 98 2.23 -4.43 14.80
C LYS A 98 2.70 -3.82 13.47
N SER A 99 1.96 -4.07 12.38
CA SER A 99 2.23 -3.46 11.07
C SER A 99 2.15 -1.95 11.10
N LEU A 100 1.10 -1.38 11.68
CA LEU A 100 0.90 0.07 11.74
C LEU A 100 2.01 0.78 12.55
N LYS A 101 2.49 0.16 13.65
CA LYS A 101 3.65 0.66 14.39
C LYS A 101 4.93 0.67 13.54
N ARG A 102 5.16 -0.37 12.72
CA ARG A 102 6.27 -0.42 11.78
C ARG A 102 6.13 0.67 10.71
N ASP A 103 4.96 0.81 10.12
CA ASP A 103 4.67 1.78 9.07
C ASP A 103 4.84 3.22 9.58
N GLN A 104 4.48 3.49 10.84
CA GLN A 104 4.76 4.77 11.50
C GLN A 104 6.27 5.06 11.60
N LYS A 105 7.10 4.05 11.93
CA LYS A 105 8.56 4.20 11.93
C LYS A 105 9.10 4.49 10.54
N ILE A 106 8.57 3.82 9.51
CA ILE A 106 8.94 4.05 8.11
C ILE A 106 8.60 5.49 7.70
N LEU A 107 7.40 5.98 7.99
CA LEU A 107 7.00 7.35 7.67
C LEU A 107 7.89 8.39 8.37
N ARG A 108 8.21 8.18 9.65
CA ARG A 108 9.17 9.04 10.38
C ARG A 108 10.54 9.04 9.73
N PHE A 109 11.06 7.87 9.34
CA PHE A 109 12.34 7.72 8.65
C PHE A 109 12.34 8.45 7.31
N ILE A 110 11.27 8.34 6.50
CA ILE A 110 11.18 9.07 5.24
C ILE A 110 11.17 10.58 5.48
N ASN A 111 10.40 11.05 6.46
CA ASN A 111 10.33 12.47 6.80
C ASN A 111 11.68 13.02 7.30
N SER A 112 12.51 12.21 7.98
CA SER A 112 13.86 12.62 8.38
C SER A 112 14.85 12.71 7.21
N LEU A 113 14.60 11.97 6.12
CA LEU A 113 15.42 12.02 4.90
C LEU A 113 15.04 13.19 3.98
N TYR A 114 13.76 13.56 3.98
CA TYR A 114 13.19 14.54 3.05
C TYR A 114 12.37 15.58 3.83
N HIS A 115 13.05 16.63 4.31
CA HIS A 115 12.41 17.72 5.01
C HIS A 115 11.40 18.46 4.08
N GLY A 116 10.19 18.71 4.57
CA GLY A 116 9.14 19.42 3.80
C GLY A 116 8.23 18.53 2.95
N GLY A 117 8.23 17.22 3.14
CA GLY A 117 7.23 16.33 2.55
C GLY A 117 5.81 16.71 3.00
N LEU A 118 4.88 16.83 2.04
CA LEU A 118 3.47 17.09 2.34
C LEU A 118 2.78 15.78 2.67
N SER A 119 2.14 15.71 3.83
CA SER A 119 1.33 14.54 4.23
C SER A 119 -0.15 14.89 4.22
N LYS A 120 -0.97 14.05 3.59
CA LYS A 120 -2.43 14.19 3.55
C LYS A 120 -3.10 12.86 3.86
N THR A 121 -4.12 12.89 4.71
CA THR A 121 -4.96 11.73 5.00
C THR A 121 -6.20 11.74 4.12
N PHE A 122 -6.49 10.61 3.48
CA PHE A 122 -7.70 10.36 2.72
C PHE A 122 -8.57 9.37 3.49
N SER A 123 -9.86 9.63 3.56
CA SER A 123 -10.83 8.77 4.24
C SER A 123 -11.95 8.41 3.27
N PHE A 124 -12.20 7.12 3.11
CA PHE A 124 -13.23 6.57 2.23
C PHE A 124 -14.25 5.80 3.05
N LYS A 125 -15.53 6.11 2.86
CA LYS A 125 -16.62 5.31 3.44
C LYS A 125 -16.76 4.01 2.64
N VAL A 126 -16.56 2.88 3.30
CA VAL A 126 -16.73 1.55 2.73
C VAL A 126 -18.03 0.96 3.22
N LYS A 127 -18.94 0.63 2.28
CA LYS A 127 -20.17 -0.10 2.53
C LYS A 127 -20.09 -1.42 1.77
N ILE A 128 -20.03 -2.54 2.47
CA ILE A 128 -19.81 -3.85 1.86
C ILE A 128 -20.61 -4.92 2.61
N SER A 129 -21.08 -5.96 1.90
CA SER A 129 -21.68 -7.11 2.57
C SER A 129 -20.62 -7.89 3.35
N ARG A 130 -20.99 -8.47 4.49
CA ARG A 130 -20.09 -9.33 5.27
C ARG A 130 -19.58 -10.50 4.43
N GLN A 131 -20.42 -11.08 3.56
CA GLN A 131 -20.02 -12.15 2.67
C GLN A 131 -18.86 -11.74 1.75
N LYS A 132 -19.00 -10.60 1.05
CA LYS A 132 -17.91 -10.07 0.18
C LYS A 132 -16.65 -9.75 0.98
N TYR A 133 -16.79 -9.22 2.20
CA TYR A 133 -15.66 -8.96 3.09
C TYR A 133 -14.95 -10.25 3.50
N VAL A 134 -15.69 -11.31 3.81
CA VAL A 134 -15.15 -12.65 4.11
C VAL A 134 -14.38 -13.22 2.91
N GLU A 135 -14.86 -13.03 1.69
CA GLU A 135 -14.13 -13.42 0.47
C GLU A 135 -12.82 -12.64 0.34
N MET A 136 -12.81 -11.35 0.61
CA MET A 136 -11.57 -10.55 0.64
C MET A 136 -10.59 -11.09 1.68
N ILE A 137 -11.05 -11.49 2.87
CA ILE A 137 -10.20 -12.13 3.90
C ILE A 137 -9.63 -13.46 3.40
N LYS A 138 -10.45 -14.32 2.77
CA LYS A 138 -9.99 -15.58 2.15
C LYS A 138 -8.88 -15.32 1.12
N ASN A 139 -9.05 -14.30 0.31
CA ASN A 139 -8.10 -13.88 -0.72
C ASN A 139 -6.94 -13.02 -0.18
N ARG A 140 -6.82 -12.90 1.16
CA ARG A 140 -5.70 -12.20 1.82
C ARG A 140 -5.45 -10.78 1.30
N TYR A 141 -6.52 -10.00 1.12
CA TYR A 141 -6.54 -8.66 0.50
C TYR A 141 -5.61 -7.62 1.16
N ILE A 142 -5.14 -7.87 2.37
CA ILE A 142 -4.24 -7.00 3.12
C ILE A 142 -3.03 -7.79 3.63
N SER A 143 -1.85 -7.16 3.62
CA SER A 143 -0.57 -7.80 3.95
C SER A 143 -0.53 -8.50 5.31
N THR A 144 -1.31 -8.03 6.28
CA THR A 144 -1.42 -8.66 7.60
C THR A 144 -1.99 -10.08 7.58
N LEU A 145 -2.69 -10.45 6.51
CA LEU A 145 -3.27 -11.78 6.30
C LEU A 145 -2.34 -12.76 5.59
N LEU A 146 -1.29 -12.27 4.91
CA LEU A 146 -0.41 -13.10 4.07
C LEU A 146 0.26 -14.25 4.86
N ASN A 147 0.67 -13.98 6.09
CA ASN A 147 1.39 -14.92 6.95
C ASN A 147 0.47 -15.63 7.96
N LEU A 148 -0.83 -15.72 7.70
CA LEU A 148 -1.76 -16.52 8.49
C LEU A 148 -1.99 -17.86 7.81
N SER A 149 -2.05 -18.95 8.59
CA SER A 149 -2.42 -20.27 8.05
C SER A 149 -3.90 -20.29 7.63
N SER A 150 -4.28 -21.25 6.80
CA SER A 150 -5.69 -21.42 6.39
C SER A 150 -6.62 -21.68 7.57
N VAL A 151 -6.13 -22.39 8.60
CA VAL A 151 -6.88 -22.63 9.84
C VAL A 151 -7.13 -21.33 10.61
N GLU A 152 -6.13 -20.44 10.68
CA GLU A 152 -6.25 -19.14 11.33
C GLU A 152 -7.22 -18.21 10.57
N ILE A 153 -7.17 -18.24 9.24
CA ILE A 153 -8.13 -17.51 8.40
C ILE A 153 -9.55 -18.03 8.65
N PHE A 154 -9.75 -19.37 8.66
CA PHE A 154 -11.06 -19.97 8.90
C PHE A 154 -11.63 -19.57 10.28
N LYS A 155 -10.84 -19.70 11.35
CA LYS A 155 -11.22 -19.25 12.70
C LYS A 155 -11.57 -17.76 12.72
N GLY A 156 -10.74 -16.93 12.06
CA GLY A 156 -10.99 -15.49 11.95
C GLY A 156 -12.28 -15.15 11.20
N ILE A 157 -12.62 -15.89 10.17
CA ILE A 157 -13.89 -15.74 9.45
C ILE A 157 -15.08 -16.05 10.37
N SER A 158 -14.98 -17.09 11.20
CA SER A 158 -16.01 -17.42 12.19
C SER A 158 -16.19 -16.26 13.20
N GLU A 159 -15.09 -15.65 13.66
CA GLU A 159 -15.15 -14.44 14.52
C GLU A 159 -15.83 -13.26 13.80
N ILE A 160 -15.51 -13.01 12.52
CA ILE A 160 -16.15 -11.94 11.73
C ILE A 160 -17.66 -12.21 11.60
N ASN A 161 -18.04 -13.46 11.32
CA ASN A 161 -19.44 -13.84 11.19
C ASN A 161 -20.25 -13.66 12.50
N LYS A 162 -19.60 -13.91 13.63
CA LYS A 162 -20.20 -13.76 14.97
C LYS A 162 -20.31 -12.29 15.41
N ASN A 163 -19.25 -11.49 15.17
CA ASN A 163 -19.09 -10.18 15.79
C ASN A 163 -19.56 -9.01 14.93
N TYR A 164 -19.78 -9.24 13.64
CA TYR A 164 -20.16 -8.16 12.72
C TYR A 164 -21.52 -8.41 12.06
N ARG A 165 -22.25 -7.32 11.80
CA ARG A 165 -23.56 -7.35 11.12
C ARG A 165 -23.44 -7.82 9.67
N LYS A 166 -24.55 -8.21 9.02
CA LYS A 166 -24.59 -8.62 7.59
C LYS A 166 -24.05 -7.55 6.62
N ARG A 167 -24.15 -6.28 6.98
CA ARG A 167 -23.54 -5.14 6.26
C ARG A 167 -22.51 -4.47 7.14
N LEU A 168 -21.33 -4.26 6.58
CA LEU A 168 -20.20 -3.55 7.21
C LEU A 168 -20.19 -2.12 6.69
N ASN A 169 -19.99 -1.18 7.59
CA ASN A 169 -19.82 0.24 7.29
C ASN A 169 -18.65 0.74 8.12
N PHE A 170 -17.57 1.14 7.47
CA PHE A 170 -16.35 1.63 8.12
C PHE A 170 -15.64 2.63 7.23
N LYS A 171 -14.69 3.37 7.79
CA LYS A 171 -13.81 4.26 7.04
C LYS A 171 -12.48 3.57 6.78
N ASP A 172 -12.13 3.43 5.51
CA ASP A 172 -10.77 3.10 5.10
C ASP A 172 -9.97 4.39 5.00
N LYS A 173 -8.83 4.44 5.68
CA LYS A 173 -8.02 5.65 5.79
C LYS A 173 -6.62 5.39 5.27
N LEU A 174 -6.19 6.22 4.32
CA LEU A 174 -4.86 6.18 3.72
C LEU A 174 -4.11 7.46 4.03
N ILE A 175 -2.81 7.35 4.26
CA ILE A 175 -1.88 8.47 4.27
C ILE A 175 -1.21 8.52 2.91
N CYS A 176 -1.17 9.71 2.31
CA CYS A 176 -0.35 10.02 1.15
C CYS A 176 0.77 10.97 1.58
N LEU A 177 2.02 10.54 1.44
CA LEU A 177 3.20 11.37 1.61
C LEU A 177 3.71 11.77 0.23
N ILE A 178 3.88 13.06 -0.02
CA ILE A 178 4.35 13.61 -1.28
C ILE A 178 5.75 14.20 -1.07
N LEU A 179 6.72 13.68 -1.81
CA LEU A 179 8.08 14.20 -1.88
C LEU A 179 8.27 14.90 -3.22
N LYS A 180 8.90 16.07 -3.22
CA LYS A 180 9.19 16.86 -4.43
C LYS A 180 10.69 16.78 -4.74
N LYS A 181 11.02 16.78 -6.03
CA LYS A 181 12.38 16.96 -6.51
C LYS A 181 12.72 18.45 -6.55
#